data_33f3646a90037eafca2d0ca04b123d48
#
_entry.id   33f3646a90037eafca2d0ca04b123d48
#
_cell.length_a   1.000
_cell.length_b   1.000
_cell.length_c   1.000
_cell.angle_alpha   90.00
_cell.angle_beta   90.00
_cell.angle_gamma   90.00
#
_symmetry.space_group_name_H-M   'P 1'
#
loop_
_entity.id
_entity.type
_entity.pdbx_description
1 polymer ?
#
loop_
_entity_poly.entity_id
_entity_poly.type
_entity_poly.pdbx_seq_one_letter_code
_entity_poly.pdbx_strand_id
1 'polypeptide(L)'
;MRYISNTPAQQREMLATIGVGSIEDLLARIPAKARLSRPLNVPAAMAESDLIRHLRRLSAKNANADDFACFLGGGSYDHTIPSPINHLILRGEFFTAYTPYQPEASQGTLRSIFEYQTMMAELTGMDVANASLYDGASAVAEAVLMAHAVTERKAAVISKGVNPLYRQVVETYCEGPAIRLKSAPLAEGVTDLDALRKSVSAQTAAVVVQYPNFFGCLEDVKAAAEIAHAAGALLIVVADPVNLGLLTPPGALGADLVVGEGQGLGVPMSFGGPNLGVFAAKQELVRRMPGRLVGATVDLDGKRGFVLTLQTREQHIRREKATSNICTNVALCALMATIYVSVMGKEGLRKVGELSTAKAHYAAEAFAKIPGVALTFKAPFFKEFALTLPKSPERVVKRLIKDKILAGVPLKTLDRTYKDCLLVAVTEKRTRDDIDAYAAALAAAVA
;
A
#
# COMPACT_ATOMS: atom_id res chain seq x y z
N MET A 1 19.61 26.07 -20.28
CA MET A 1 20.66 25.05 -20.55
C MET A 1 20.07 24.03 -21.49
N ARG A 2 20.77 23.67 -22.56
CA ARG A 2 20.32 22.62 -23.48
C ARG A 2 21.01 21.33 -23.09
N TYR A 3 20.25 20.28 -22.84
CA TYR A 3 20.80 18.96 -22.46
C TYR A 3 21.31 18.17 -23.69
N ILE A 4 21.71 18.87 -24.77
CA ILE A 4 22.33 18.29 -25.95
C ILE A 4 23.83 18.43 -25.80
N SER A 5 24.57 17.35 -25.64
CA SER A 5 26.01 17.33 -25.41
C SER A 5 26.82 17.70 -26.64
N ASN A 6 26.29 17.53 -27.86
CA ASN A 6 26.98 17.79 -29.11
C ASN A 6 27.02 19.28 -29.41
N THR A 7 28.22 19.77 -29.71
CA THR A 7 28.42 21.15 -30.20
C THR A 7 27.87 21.35 -31.60
N PRO A 8 27.60 22.62 -32.04
CA PRO A 8 27.19 22.87 -33.42
C PRO A 8 28.20 22.37 -34.48
N ALA A 9 29.52 22.36 -34.18
CA ALA A 9 30.52 21.81 -35.05
C ALA A 9 30.39 20.30 -35.20
N GLN A 10 30.25 19.59 -34.11
CA GLN A 10 30.01 18.13 -34.11
C GLN A 10 28.70 17.77 -34.80
N GLN A 11 27.63 18.55 -34.62
CA GLN A 11 26.37 18.32 -35.34
C GLN A 11 26.54 18.46 -36.86
N ARG A 12 27.29 19.44 -37.33
CA ARG A 12 27.61 19.59 -38.79
C ARG A 12 28.40 18.41 -39.30
N GLU A 13 29.41 17.95 -38.54
CA GLU A 13 30.20 16.76 -38.94
C GLU A 13 29.34 15.50 -39.02
N MET A 14 28.45 15.30 -38.04
CA MET A 14 27.50 14.19 -38.06
C MET A 14 26.55 14.25 -39.25
N LEU A 15 25.99 15.43 -39.56
CA LEU A 15 25.12 15.62 -40.72
C LEU A 15 25.86 15.36 -42.03
N ALA A 16 27.12 15.84 -42.17
CA ALA A 16 27.95 15.57 -43.30
C ALA A 16 28.26 14.07 -43.48
N THR A 17 28.53 13.35 -42.38
CA THR A 17 28.73 11.90 -42.38
C THR A 17 27.47 11.14 -42.84
N ILE A 18 26.29 11.62 -42.45
CA ILE A 18 24.99 11.05 -42.86
C ILE A 18 24.68 11.42 -44.34
N GLY A 19 25.28 12.46 -44.85
CA GLY A 19 25.06 12.92 -46.24
C GLY A 19 23.86 13.88 -46.35
N VAL A 20 23.50 14.64 -45.29
CA VAL A 20 22.41 15.62 -45.32
C VAL A 20 22.92 16.98 -44.87
N GLY A 21 22.25 18.06 -45.29
CA GLY A 21 22.64 19.45 -44.95
C GLY A 21 22.10 19.95 -43.62
N SER A 22 21.00 19.38 -43.16
CA SER A 22 20.32 19.86 -41.95
C SER A 22 19.57 18.74 -41.21
N ILE A 23 19.19 19.00 -39.95
CA ILE A 23 18.29 18.12 -39.21
C ILE A 23 16.93 18.01 -39.89
N GLU A 24 16.47 19.09 -40.53
CA GLU A 24 15.20 19.09 -41.27
C GLU A 24 15.19 18.09 -42.44
N ASP A 25 16.33 17.87 -43.07
CA ASP A 25 16.45 16.87 -44.16
C ASP A 25 16.26 15.44 -43.64
N LEU A 26 16.65 15.16 -42.39
CA LEU A 26 16.39 13.87 -41.72
C LEU A 26 14.88 13.63 -41.54
N LEU A 27 14.11 14.70 -41.35
CA LEU A 27 12.68 14.66 -41.16
C LEU A 27 11.86 14.71 -42.47
N ALA A 28 12.53 14.82 -43.62
CA ALA A 28 11.86 14.95 -44.92
C ALA A 28 10.93 13.78 -45.30
N ARG A 29 11.14 12.59 -44.70
CA ARG A 29 10.27 11.42 -44.84
C ARG A 29 8.91 11.56 -44.15
N ILE A 30 8.76 12.51 -43.21
CA ILE A 30 7.49 12.78 -42.56
C ILE A 30 6.73 13.77 -43.45
N PRO A 31 5.51 13.46 -43.93
CA PRO A 31 4.73 14.37 -44.77
C PRO A 31 4.54 15.73 -44.08
N ALA A 32 4.71 16.83 -44.81
CA ALA A 32 4.65 18.19 -44.25
C ALA A 32 3.35 18.47 -43.49
N LYS A 33 2.21 17.94 -43.97
CA LYS A 33 0.90 18.06 -43.27
C LYS A 33 0.79 17.31 -41.93
N ALA A 34 1.69 16.35 -41.68
CA ALA A 34 1.75 15.61 -40.43
C ALA A 34 2.77 16.22 -39.46
N ARG A 35 3.59 17.17 -39.91
CA ARG A 35 4.59 17.88 -39.09
C ARG A 35 3.98 19.08 -38.41
N LEU A 36 4.31 19.30 -37.17
CA LEU A 36 3.90 20.49 -36.43
C LEU A 36 4.70 21.70 -36.93
N SER A 37 4.01 22.67 -37.53
CA SER A 37 4.63 23.89 -38.15
C SER A 37 4.80 25.06 -37.16
N ARG A 38 4.43 24.89 -35.91
CA ARG A 38 4.50 25.88 -34.82
C ARG A 38 5.20 25.35 -33.61
N PRO A 39 5.73 26.19 -32.72
CA PRO A 39 6.18 25.76 -31.39
C PRO A 39 5.05 25.11 -30.58
N LEU A 40 5.41 24.23 -29.66
CA LEU A 40 4.46 23.66 -28.70
C LEU A 40 3.83 24.78 -27.86
N ASN A 41 2.51 24.67 -27.59
CA ASN A 41 1.80 25.59 -26.70
C ASN A 41 2.07 25.21 -25.25
N VAL A 42 3.31 25.43 -24.79
CA VAL A 42 3.74 25.22 -23.41
C VAL A 42 4.18 26.56 -22.82
N PRO A 43 4.07 26.74 -21.48
CA PRO A 43 4.55 27.95 -20.82
C PRO A 43 6.05 28.21 -21.12
N ALA A 44 6.43 29.48 -21.20
CA ALA A 44 7.83 29.85 -21.34
C ALA A 44 8.64 29.42 -20.11
N ALA A 45 9.94 29.23 -20.30
CA ALA A 45 10.86 28.94 -19.19
C ALA A 45 10.83 30.07 -18.17
N MET A 46 10.84 29.68 -16.88
CA MET A 46 10.87 30.59 -15.75
C MET A 46 12.26 30.55 -15.10
N ALA A 47 12.64 31.65 -14.44
CA ALA A 47 13.75 31.63 -13.48
C ALA A 47 13.39 30.72 -12.30
N GLU A 48 14.39 30.11 -11.67
CA GLU A 48 14.17 29.13 -10.58
C GLU A 48 13.33 29.72 -9.44
N SER A 49 13.61 30.94 -9.02
CA SER A 49 12.84 31.64 -7.97
C SER A 49 11.36 31.82 -8.31
N ASP A 50 11.06 32.12 -9.59
CA ASP A 50 9.69 32.29 -10.05
C ASP A 50 8.96 30.96 -10.18
N LEU A 51 9.67 29.91 -10.64
CA LEU A 51 9.16 28.55 -10.71
C LEU A 51 8.79 28.03 -9.32
N ILE A 52 9.68 28.18 -8.33
CA ILE A 52 9.42 27.80 -6.93
C ILE A 52 8.19 28.54 -6.40
N ARG A 53 8.08 29.84 -6.63
CA ARG A 53 6.93 30.65 -6.21
C ARG A 53 5.64 30.18 -6.88
N HIS A 54 5.71 29.88 -8.16
CA HIS A 54 4.57 29.35 -8.94
C HIS A 54 4.10 28.01 -8.40
N LEU A 55 5.00 27.05 -8.19
CA LEU A 55 4.68 25.71 -7.68
C LEU A 55 4.14 25.76 -6.25
N ARG A 56 4.70 26.62 -5.37
CA ARG A 56 4.14 26.82 -4.02
C ARG A 56 2.70 27.34 -4.05
N ARG A 57 2.36 28.26 -4.97
CA ARG A 57 0.97 28.72 -5.14
C ARG A 57 0.04 27.63 -5.62
N LEU A 58 0.51 26.72 -6.46
CA LEU A 58 -0.28 25.58 -6.90
C LEU A 58 -0.47 24.57 -5.76
N SER A 59 0.60 24.25 -5.05
CA SER A 59 0.58 23.35 -3.90
C SER A 59 -0.39 23.83 -2.81
N ALA A 60 -0.39 25.13 -2.51
CA ALA A 60 -1.28 25.73 -1.51
C ALA A 60 -2.79 25.66 -1.83
N LYS A 61 -3.17 25.21 -3.05
CA LYS A 61 -4.57 24.97 -3.41
C LYS A 61 -5.06 23.59 -2.98
N ASN A 62 -4.17 22.69 -2.59
CA ASN A 62 -4.53 21.34 -2.15
C ASN A 62 -4.83 21.35 -0.64
N ALA A 63 -5.79 20.54 -0.23
CA ALA A 63 -5.99 20.20 1.16
C ALA A 63 -5.03 19.06 1.52
N ASN A 64 -4.07 19.30 2.39
CA ASN A 64 -3.04 18.36 2.81
C ASN A 64 -3.13 18.07 4.31
N ALA A 65 -2.50 17.00 4.79
CA ALA A 65 -2.56 16.57 6.17
C ALA A 65 -1.72 17.41 7.15
N ASP A 66 -0.90 18.36 6.65
CA ASP A 66 -0.14 19.28 7.50
C ASP A 66 -0.98 20.50 7.92
N ASP A 67 -1.86 20.96 7.00
CA ASP A 67 -2.70 22.14 7.20
C ASP A 67 -4.12 21.78 7.65
N PHE A 68 -4.53 20.51 7.51
CA PHE A 68 -5.88 20.02 7.80
C PHE A 68 -5.83 18.87 8.81
N ALA A 69 -6.78 18.82 9.73
CA ALA A 69 -6.99 17.67 10.59
C ALA A 69 -7.46 16.47 9.74
N CYS A 70 -6.62 15.44 9.60
CA CYS A 70 -6.84 14.33 8.69
C CYS A 70 -7.45 13.13 9.40
N PHE A 71 -8.66 12.73 8.98
CA PHE A 71 -9.37 11.53 9.41
C PHE A 71 -9.62 10.58 8.23
N LEU A 72 -8.83 10.73 7.15
CA LEU A 72 -8.85 9.80 6.02
C LEU A 72 -8.25 8.45 6.41
N GLY A 73 -8.75 7.40 5.79
CA GLY A 73 -8.31 6.02 5.99
C GLY A 73 -8.56 5.19 4.73
N GLY A 74 -9.05 3.96 4.92
CA GLY A 74 -9.34 3.05 3.81
C GLY A 74 -8.11 2.38 3.23
N GLY A 75 -7.04 2.22 4.02
CA GLY A 75 -5.81 1.53 3.64
C GLY A 75 -4.56 2.41 3.65
N SER A 76 -4.70 3.74 3.69
CA SER A 76 -3.57 4.68 3.89
C SER A 76 -3.92 5.65 5.01
N TYR A 77 -2.98 5.92 5.91
CA TYR A 77 -3.25 6.61 7.16
C TYR A 77 -2.20 7.68 7.47
N ASP A 78 -2.64 8.79 8.06
CA ASP A 78 -1.77 9.89 8.50
C ASP A 78 -1.14 9.57 9.86
N HIS A 79 -0.10 8.72 9.86
CA HIS A 79 0.73 8.45 11.04
C HIS A 79 1.88 9.46 11.18
N THR A 80 2.43 9.57 12.39
CA THR A 80 3.62 10.37 12.66
C THR A 80 4.84 9.76 11.98
N ILE A 81 5.56 10.55 11.20
CA ILE A 81 6.79 10.15 10.54
C ILE A 81 7.99 10.72 11.30
N PRO A 82 8.81 9.89 11.97
CA PRO A 82 10.00 10.36 12.68
C PRO A 82 10.99 11.07 11.74
N SER A 83 11.52 12.22 12.18
CA SER A 83 12.44 13.06 11.38
C SER A 83 13.70 12.34 10.86
N PRO A 84 14.30 11.34 11.55
CA PRO A 84 15.46 10.63 11.02
C PRO A 84 15.21 9.91 9.69
N ILE A 85 13.96 9.52 9.38
CA ILE A 85 13.61 8.82 8.14
C ILE A 85 14.02 9.68 6.94
N ASN A 86 13.49 10.91 6.85
CA ASN A 86 13.77 11.80 5.72
C ASN A 86 15.27 12.13 5.59
N HIS A 87 15.97 12.24 6.71
CA HIS A 87 17.42 12.50 6.67
C HIS A 87 18.21 11.31 6.12
N LEU A 88 17.88 10.10 6.55
CA LEU A 88 18.61 8.89 6.16
C LEU A 88 18.33 8.45 4.73
N ILE A 89 17.08 8.51 4.26
CA ILE A 89 16.73 8.10 2.89
C ILE A 89 17.31 9.03 1.81
N LEU A 90 17.61 10.30 2.15
CA LEU A 90 18.23 11.25 1.22
C LEU A 90 19.73 11.08 1.08
N ARG A 91 20.37 10.21 1.85
CA ARG A 91 21.79 9.88 1.65
C ARG A 91 21.98 9.23 0.29
N GLY A 92 22.99 9.68 -0.44
CA GLY A 92 23.25 9.24 -1.82
C GLY A 92 23.38 7.72 -1.96
N GLU A 93 23.92 7.03 -0.95
CA GLU A 93 24.09 5.58 -0.93
C GLU A 93 22.76 4.82 -1.03
N PHE A 94 21.68 5.38 -0.49
CA PHE A 94 20.34 4.80 -0.56
C PHE A 94 19.48 5.43 -1.65
N PHE A 95 19.49 6.78 -1.74
CA PHE A 95 18.61 7.51 -2.64
C PHE A 95 18.85 7.21 -4.11
N THR A 96 20.11 6.99 -4.50
CA THR A 96 20.49 6.64 -5.89
C THR A 96 20.58 5.14 -6.13
N ALA A 97 20.43 4.30 -5.11
CA ALA A 97 20.47 2.86 -5.25
C ALA A 97 19.29 2.35 -6.09
N TYR A 98 19.58 1.37 -6.94
CA TYR A 98 18.57 0.60 -7.68
C TYR A 98 18.61 -0.86 -7.21
N THR A 99 18.35 -1.81 -8.07
CA THR A 99 18.42 -3.23 -7.71
C THR A 99 19.87 -3.65 -7.42
N PRO A 100 20.15 -4.29 -6.26
CA PRO A 100 21.48 -4.68 -5.87
C PRO A 100 21.94 -5.99 -6.55
N TYR A 101 22.12 -5.99 -7.88
CA TYR A 101 22.53 -7.17 -8.66
C TYR A 101 23.94 -7.65 -8.33
N GLN A 102 24.85 -6.72 -8.02
CA GLN A 102 26.23 -7.02 -7.68
C GLN A 102 26.42 -7.01 -6.17
N PRO A 103 26.40 -8.18 -5.50
CA PRO A 103 26.46 -8.25 -4.03
C PRO A 103 27.72 -7.59 -3.47
N GLU A 104 28.85 -7.76 -4.12
CA GLU A 104 30.14 -7.21 -3.72
C GLU A 104 30.15 -5.68 -3.61
N ALA A 105 29.33 -5.00 -4.42
CA ALA A 105 29.21 -3.53 -4.42
C ALA A 105 28.01 -3.02 -3.60
N SER A 106 27.08 -3.89 -3.22
CA SER A 106 25.75 -3.50 -2.71
C SER A 106 25.44 -4.07 -1.32
N GLN A 107 26.44 -4.42 -0.52
CA GLN A 107 26.22 -5.06 0.78
C GLN A 107 25.34 -4.24 1.74
N GLY A 108 25.49 -2.91 1.75
CA GLY A 108 24.65 -2.04 2.59
C GLY A 108 23.19 -2.07 2.19
N THR A 109 22.89 -2.00 0.89
CA THR A 109 21.52 -2.08 0.36
C THR A 109 20.91 -3.46 0.60
N LEU A 110 21.66 -4.52 0.36
CA LEU A 110 21.21 -5.90 0.60
C LEU A 110 20.92 -6.14 2.09
N ARG A 111 21.79 -5.62 2.96
CA ARG A 111 21.57 -5.71 4.41
C ARG A 111 20.30 -4.99 4.84
N SER A 112 20.04 -3.80 4.34
CA SER A 112 18.82 -3.06 4.68
C SER A 112 17.55 -3.80 4.24
N ILE A 113 17.57 -4.45 3.07
CA ILE A 113 16.47 -5.30 2.60
C ILE A 113 16.31 -6.53 3.50
N PHE A 114 17.41 -7.18 3.88
CA PHE A 114 17.37 -8.32 4.79
C PHE A 114 16.77 -7.95 6.16
N GLU A 115 17.15 -6.79 6.70
CA GLU A 115 16.57 -6.27 7.96
C GLU A 115 15.07 -5.96 7.81
N TYR A 116 14.64 -5.36 6.68
CA TYR A 116 13.22 -5.19 6.37
C TYR A 116 12.47 -6.53 6.38
N GLN A 117 13.00 -7.54 5.68
CA GLN A 117 12.38 -8.88 5.63
C GLN A 117 12.22 -9.47 7.03
N THR A 118 13.25 -9.36 7.86
CA THR A 118 13.22 -9.83 9.26
C THR A 118 12.14 -9.13 10.06
N MET A 119 12.06 -7.79 9.96
CA MET A 119 11.06 -7.01 10.70
C MET A 119 9.63 -7.33 10.26
N MET A 120 9.39 -7.52 8.97
CA MET A 120 8.07 -7.90 8.47
C MET A 120 7.69 -9.32 8.87
N ALA A 121 8.63 -10.27 8.84
CA ALA A 121 8.39 -11.63 9.32
C ALA A 121 8.02 -11.64 10.81
N GLU A 122 8.78 -10.95 11.65
CA GLU A 122 8.51 -10.84 13.09
C GLU A 122 7.16 -10.16 13.39
N LEU A 123 6.86 -9.02 12.75
CA LEU A 123 5.60 -8.32 12.98
C LEU A 123 4.38 -9.14 12.56
N THR A 124 4.49 -9.88 11.47
CA THR A 124 3.39 -10.70 10.94
C THR A 124 3.28 -12.06 11.60
N GLY A 125 4.31 -12.49 12.36
CA GLY A 125 4.42 -13.83 12.94
C GLY A 125 4.64 -14.92 11.87
N MET A 126 5.24 -14.55 10.72
CA MET A 126 5.52 -15.45 9.62
C MET A 126 7.01 -15.81 9.59
N ASP A 127 7.36 -16.88 8.88
CA ASP A 127 8.74 -17.37 8.83
C ASP A 127 9.64 -16.55 7.89
N VAL A 128 9.06 -16.03 6.79
CA VAL A 128 9.80 -15.35 5.72
C VAL A 128 8.97 -14.18 5.17
N ALA A 129 9.64 -13.06 4.89
CA ALA A 129 9.09 -11.97 4.09
C ALA A 129 9.98 -11.68 2.88
N ASN A 130 9.39 -11.16 1.79
CA ASN A 130 10.15 -10.74 0.62
C ASN A 130 10.68 -9.30 0.77
N ALA A 131 11.41 -8.83 -0.25
CA ALA A 131 12.01 -7.49 -0.28
C ALA A 131 10.99 -6.33 -0.47
N SER A 132 9.72 -6.58 -0.41
CA SER A 132 8.53 -5.78 -0.68
C SER A 132 7.90 -6.01 -2.05
N LEU A 133 6.63 -5.63 -2.17
CA LEU A 133 5.89 -5.48 -3.42
C LEU A 133 5.50 -4.01 -3.62
N TYR A 134 4.73 -3.71 -4.67
CA TYR A 134 4.40 -2.32 -5.06
C TYR A 134 3.44 -1.65 -4.09
N ASP A 135 2.39 -2.37 -3.69
CA ASP A 135 1.35 -1.92 -2.78
C ASP A 135 0.58 -3.11 -2.17
N GLY A 136 -0.30 -2.81 -1.23
CA GLY A 136 -1.13 -3.84 -0.58
C GLY A 136 -2.07 -4.55 -1.55
N ALA A 137 -2.62 -3.88 -2.54
CA ALA A 137 -3.55 -4.47 -3.50
C ALA A 137 -2.87 -5.52 -4.39
N SER A 138 -1.70 -5.17 -4.96
CA SER A 138 -0.89 -6.13 -5.73
C SER A 138 -0.39 -7.28 -4.86
N ALA A 139 -0.06 -7.02 -3.58
CA ALA A 139 0.35 -8.07 -2.67
C ALA A 139 -0.78 -9.11 -2.42
N VAL A 140 -2.03 -8.66 -2.26
CA VAL A 140 -3.18 -9.58 -2.14
C VAL A 140 -3.39 -10.37 -3.42
N ALA A 141 -3.32 -9.72 -4.58
CA ALA A 141 -3.48 -10.39 -5.86
C ALA A 141 -2.41 -11.46 -6.10
N GLU A 142 -1.15 -11.14 -5.84
CA GLU A 142 -0.03 -12.08 -5.93
C GLU A 142 -0.17 -13.26 -4.94
N ALA A 143 -0.72 -13.02 -3.74
CA ALA A 143 -0.98 -14.09 -2.78
C ALA A 143 -2.05 -15.07 -3.28
N VAL A 144 -3.10 -14.57 -3.94
CA VAL A 144 -4.14 -15.42 -4.56
C VAL A 144 -3.54 -16.21 -5.72
N LEU A 145 -2.73 -15.59 -6.60
CA LEU A 145 -2.04 -16.30 -7.68
C LEU A 145 -1.07 -17.35 -7.14
N MET A 146 -0.35 -17.05 -6.07
CA MET A 146 0.55 -17.99 -5.41
C MET A 146 -0.21 -19.17 -4.82
N ALA A 147 -1.33 -18.93 -4.13
CA ALA A 147 -2.18 -19.99 -3.60
C ALA A 147 -2.73 -20.90 -4.71
N HIS A 148 -3.15 -20.31 -5.84
CA HIS A 148 -3.52 -21.07 -7.03
C HIS A 148 -2.37 -21.95 -7.53
N ALA A 149 -1.16 -21.40 -7.65
CA ALA A 149 0.01 -22.12 -8.14
C ALA A 149 0.50 -23.23 -7.18
N VAL A 150 0.24 -23.09 -5.87
CA VAL A 150 0.60 -24.08 -4.85
C VAL A 150 -0.41 -25.23 -4.81
N THR A 151 -1.70 -24.90 -4.86
CA THR A 151 -2.79 -25.88 -4.69
C THR A 151 -3.30 -26.44 -6.01
N GLU A 152 -2.95 -25.83 -7.14
CA GLU A 152 -3.47 -26.12 -8.49
C GLU A 152 -4.99 -25.96 -8.61
N ARG A 153 -5.63 -25.25 -7.67
CA ARG A 153 -7.08 -25.04 -7.59
C ARG A 153 -7.48 -23.70 -8.18
N LYS A 154 -8.62 -23.62 -8.83
CA LYS A 154 -9.09 -22.44 -9.61
C LYS A 154 -10.25 -21.69 -8.97
N ALA A 155 -10.30 -21.61 -7.66
CA ALA A 155 -11.27 -20.76 -6.95
C ALA A 155 -10.63 -20.10 -5.73
N ALA A 156 -11.04 -18.88 -5.39
CA ALA A 156 -10.73 -18.23 -4.13
C ALA A 156 -12.00 -17.62 -3.53
N VAL A 157 -12.06 -17.55 -2.20
CA VAL A 157 -13.16 -16.91 -1.46
C VAL A 157 -12.60 -15.68 -0.76
N ILE A 158 -13.15 -14.49 -1.06
CA ILE A 158 -12.71 -13.22 -0.51
C ILE A 158 -13.83 -12.64 0.34
N SER A 159 -13.53 -12.29 1.60
CA SER A 159 -14.47 -11.57 2.45
C SER A 159 -14.82 -10.20 1.86
N LYS A 160 -16.08 -9.78 1.96
CA LYS A 160 -16.48 -8.40 1.69
C LYS A 160 -15.88 -7.39 2.68
N GLY A 161 -15.28 -7.85 3.78
CA GLY A 161 -14.47 -7.05 4.70
C GLY A 161 -13.07 -6.70 4.18
N VAL A 162 -12.60 -7.32 3.09
CA VAL A 162 -11.38 -6.90 2.41
C VAL A 162 -11.63 -5.60 1.63
N ASN A 163 -10.65 -4.70 1.66
CA ASN A 163 -10.68 -3.41 0.97
C ASN A 163 -11.25 -3.59 -0.46
N PRO A 164 -12.32 -2.86 -0.84
CA PRO A 164 -12.98 -3.02 -2.13
C PRO A 164 -12.07 -2.73 -3.33
N LEU A 165 -11.10 -1.81 -3.20
CA LEU A 165 -10.13 -1.54 -4.26
C LEU A 165 -9.15 -2.71 -4.42
N TYR A 166 -8.75 -3.34 -3.32
CA TYR A 166 -7.90 -4.55 -3.38
C TYR A 166 -8.64 -5.70 -4.07
N ARG A 167 -9.94 -5.88 -3.77
CA ARG A 167 -10.77 -6.90 -4.45
C ARG A 167 -10.83 -6.68 -5.95
N GLN A 168 -10.96 -5.42 -6.43
CA GLN A 168 -10.94 -5.10 -7.87
C GLN A 168 -9.60 -5.45 -8.53
N VAL A 169 -8.48 -5.19 -7.85
CA VAL A 169 -7.15 -5.57 -8.35
C VAL A 169 -7.03 -7.10 -8.44
N VAL A 170 -7.48 -7.82 -7.40
CA VAL A 170 -7.51 -9.29 -7.41
C VAL A 170 -8.38 -9.82 -8.56
N GLU A 171 -9.55 -9.24 -8.81
CA GLU A 171 -10.41 -9.59 -9.94
C GLU A 171 -9.65 -9.49 -11.25
N THR A 172 -8.97 -8.36 -11.49
CA THR A 172 -8.17 -8.14 -12.70
C THR A 172 -7.06 -9.18 -12.87
N TYR A 173 -6.33 -9.48 -11.79
CA TYR A 173 -5.23 -10.48 -11.84
C TYR A 173 -5.75 -11.91 -12.06
N CYS A 174 -6.94 -12.22 -11.58
CA CYS A 174 -7.54 -13.55 -11.69
C CYS A 174 -8.15 -13.85 -13.06
N GLU A 175 -8.39 -12.84 -13.91
CA GLU A 175 -8.95 -13.02 -15.26
C GLU A 175 -8.05 -13.89 -16.14
N GLY A 176 -6.74 -13.60 -16.20
CA GLY A 176 -5.79 -14.33 -17.03
C GLY A 176 -5.73 -15.82 -16.75
N PRO A 177 -5.47 -16.26 -15.49
CA PRO A 177 -5.45 -17.67 -15.12
C PRO A 177 -6.85 -18.29 -14.93
N ALA A 178 -7.93 -17.54 -15.17
CA ALA A 178 -9.32 -17.95 -15.01
C ALA A 178 -9.65 -18.50 -13.60
N ILE A 179 -9.17 -17.79 -12.56
CA ILE A 179 -9.48 -18.11 -11.16
C ILE A 179 -10.85 -17.52 -10.83
N ARG A 180 -11.77 -18.36 -10.37
CA ARG A 180 -13.12 -17.94 -9.98
C ARG A 180 -13.12 -17.36 -8.58
N LEU A 181 -13.55 -16.11 -8.46
CA LEU A 181 -13.69 -15.43 -7.18
C LEU A 181 -15.14 -15.57 -6.65
N LYS A 182 -15.24 -15.90 -5.38
CA LYS A 182 -16.49 -15.87 -4.62
C LYS A 182 -16.35 -14.88 -3.48
N SER A 183 -17.43 -14.18 -3.13
CA SER A 183 -17.44 -13.25 -2.00
C SER A 183 -18.13 -13.87 -0.80
N ALA A 184 -17.49 -13.82 0.37
CA ALA A 184 -18.15 -14.11 1.63
C ALA A 184 -18.80 -12.81 2.16
N PRO A 185 -20.10 -12.80 2.53
CA PRO A 185 -20.78 -11.63 3.04
C PRO A 185 -20.31 -11.26 4.45
N LEU A 186 -20.77 -10.10 4.95
CA LEU A 186 -20.57 -9.68 6.32
C LEU A 186 -21.84 -9.86 7.15
N ALA A 187 -21.67 -10.17 8.43
CA ALA A 187 -22.68 -10.10 9.47
C ALA A 187 -22.17 -9.14 10.56
N GLU A 188 -22.94 -8.12 10.90
CA GLU A 188 -22.61 -7.11 11.94
C GLU A 188 -21.22 -6.44 11.77
N GLY A 189 -20.72 -6.35 10.54
CA GLY A 189 -19.44 -5.71 10.21
C GLY A 189 -18.23 -6.62 10.11
N VAL A 190 -18.36 -7.91 10.42
CA VAL A 190 -17.32 -8.94 10.27
C VAL A 190 -17.74 -10.03 9.31
N THR A 191 -16.80 -10.84 8.84
CA THR A 191 -17.07 -11.95 7.92
C THR A 191 -18.05 -12.94 8.53
N ASP A 192 -19.15 -13.21 7.82
CA ASP A 192 -20.10 -14.27 8.18
C ASP A 192 -19.43 -15.64 7.99
N LEU A 193 -19.02 -16.26 9.10
CA LEU A 193 -18.28 -17.52 9.10
C LEU A 193 -19.12 -18.69 8.58
N ASP A 194 -20.44 -18.70 8.76
CA ASP A 194 -21.30 -19.74 8.24
C ASP A 194 -21.46 -19.63 6.72
N ALA A 195 -21.60 -18.43 6.21
CA ALA A 195 -21.60 -18.17 4.78
C ALA A 195 -20.21 -18.45 4.16
N LEU A 196 -19.13 -18.12 4.87
CA LEU A 196 -17.77 -18.45 4.46
C LEU A 196 -17.61 -19.98 4.33
N ARG A 197 -18.02 -20.76 5.34
CA ARG A 197 -17.95 -22.23 5.33
C ARG A 197 -18.74 -22.83 4.16
N LYS A 198 -19.90 -22.28 3.83
CA LYS A 198 -20.70 -22.71 2.67
C LYS A 198 -20.08 -22.34 1.32
N SER A 199 -19.27 -21.29 1.27
CA SER A 199 -18.64 -20.81 0.04
C SER A 199 -17.37 -21.56 -0.31
N VAL A 200 -16.67 -22.12 0.69
CA VAL A 200 -15.42 -22.87 0.55
C VAL A 200 -15.73 -24.30 0.05
N SER A 201 -14.85 -24.85 -0.77
CA SER A 201 -14.96 -26.21 -1.32
C SER A 201 -13.59 -26.80 -1.60
N ALA A 202 -13.51 -28.07 -1.98
CA ALA A 202 -12.27 -28.74 -2.41
C ALA A 202 -11.59 -28.07 -3.61
N GLN A 203 -12.27 -27.19 -4.36
CA GLN A 203 -11.71 -26.41 -5.45
C GLN A 203 -11.18 -25.03 -5.00
N THR A 204 -11.30 -24.69 -3.72
CA THR A 204 -10.84 -23.41 -3.18
C THR A 204 -9.34 -23.47 -2.94
N ALA A 205 -8.59 -22.56 -3.58
CA ALA A 205 -7.15 -22.37 -3.38
C ALA A 205 -6.86 -21.53 -2.13
N ALA A 206 -7.66 -20.48 -1.94
CA ALA A 206 -7.46 -19.54 -0.84
C ALA A 206 -8.76 -18.99 -0.27
N VAL A 207 -8.71 -18.68 1.03
CA VAL A 207 -9.63 -17.78 1.72
C VAL A 207 -8.87 -16.49 2.05
N VAL A 208 -9.48 -15.33 1.78
CA VAL A 208 -8.87 -14.02 2.03
C VAL A 208 -9.74 -13.24 3.01
N VAL A 209 -9.17 -12.84 4.14
CA VAL A 209 -9.77 -11.94 5.13
C VAL A 209 -8.83 -10.77 5.40
N GLN A 210 -9.34 -9.65 5.95
CA GLN A 210 -8.51 -8.50 6.33
C GLN A 210 -8.65 -8.24 7.82
N TYR A 211 -7.54 -7.94 8.51
CA TYR A 211 -7.47 -7.83 9.97
C TYR A 211 -6.62 -6.64 10.43
N PRO A 212 -7.22 -5.60 11.03
CA PRO A 212 -8.66 -5.30 11.01
C PRO A 212 -9.21 -5.19 9.59
N ASN A 213 -10.51 -5.42 9.41
CA ASN A 213 -11.10 -5.36 8.07
C ASN A 213 -11.23 -3.91 7.56
N PHE A 214 -11.70 -3.73 6.33
CA PHE A 214 -11.83 -2.42 5.68
C PHE A 214 -12.69 -1.42 6.47
N PHE A 215 -13.65 -1.91 7.25
CA PHE A 215 -14.51 -1.08 8.09
C PHE A 215 -13.94 -0.86 9.50
N GLY A 216 -12.71 -1.32 9.74
CA GLY A 216 -12.00 -1.23 11.02
C GLY A 216 -12.33 -2.34 12.02
N CYS A 217 -13.29 -3.21 11.73
CA CYS A 217 -13.74 -4.27 12.63
C CYS A 217 -12.72 -5.40 12.75
N LEU A 218 -12.64 -6.02 13.96
CA LEU A 218 -11.74 -7.12 14.25
C LEU A 218 -12.37 -8.45 13.81
N GLU A 219 -11.74 -9.14 12.85
CA GLU A 219 -12.16 -10.45 12.32
C GLU A 219 -11.71 -11.60 13.22
N ASP A 220 -12.46 -12.70 13.24
CA ASP A 220 -12.01 -13.96 13.82
C ASP A 220 -11.14 -14.71 12.82
N VAL A 221 -9.85 -14.35 12.78
CA VAL A 221 -8.86 -14.94 11.89
C VAL A 221 -8.67 -16.43 12.15
N LYS A 222 -8.72 -16.84 13.42
CA LYS A 222 -8.54 -18.26 13.80
C LYS A 222 -9.66 -19.15 13.25
N ALA A 223 -10.91 -18.71 13.39
CA ALA A 223 -12.04 -19.45 12.83
C ALA A 223 -12.00 -19.48 11.29
N ALA A 224 -11.55 -18.37 10.65
CA ALA A 224 -11.34 -18.35 9.21
C ALA A 224 -10.25 -19.33 8.77
N ALA A 225 -9.15 -19.47 9.56
CA ALA A 225 -8.09 -20.44 9.32
C ALA A 225 -8.61 -21.89 9.38
N GLU A 226 -9.38 -22.20 10.42
CA GLU A 226 -9.98 -23.53 10.58
C GLU A 226 -10.89 -23.91 9.39
N ILE A 227 -11.68 -22.95 8.90
CA ILE A 227 -12.54 -23.17 7.72
C ILE A 227 -11.71 -23.38 6.45
N ALA A 228 -10.67 -22.57 6.22
CA ALA A 228 -9.80 -22.70 5.05
C ALA A 228 -9.05 -24.03 5.05
N HIS A 229 -8.41 -24.37 6.16
CA HIS A 229 -7.59 -25.56 6.30
C HIS A 229 -8.42 -26.86 6.24
N ALA A 230 -9.64 -26.88 6.77
CA ALA A 230 -10.53 -28.02 6.65
C ALA A 230 -10.84 -28.41 5.20
N ALA A 231 -10.76 -27.46 4.27
CA ALA A 231 -10.90 -27.69 2.83
C ALA A 231 -9.55 -27.82 2.10
N GLY A 232 -8.42 -27.74 2.82
CA GLY A 232 -7.07 -27.73 2.26
C GLY A 232 -6.78 -26.47 1.43
N ALA A 233 -7.46 -25.36 1.72
CA ALA A 233 -7.19 -24.05 1.14
C ALA A 233 -6.20 -23.29 2.03
N LEU A 234 -5.43 -22.33 1.45
CA LEU A 234 -4.58 -21.45 2.22
C LEU A 234 -5.38 -20.27 2.80
N LEU A 235 -5.05 -19.84 4.02
CA LEU A 235 -5.55 -18.60 4.57
C LEU A 235 -4.59 -17.44 4.26
N ILE A 236 -5.09 -16.44 3.55
CA ILE A 236 -4.43 -15.16 3.28
C ILE A 236 -5.04 -14.10 4.19
N VAL A 237 -4.22 -13.46 5.03
CA VAL A 237 -4.65 -12.36 5.88
C VAL A 237 -4.06 -11.05 5.37
N VAL A 238 -4.93 -10.10 5.06
CA VAL A 238 -4.53 -8.73 4.73
C VAL A 238 -4.40 -7.94 6.03
N ALA A 239 -3.22 -7.37 6.31
CA ALA A 239 -2.96 -6.64 7.55
C ALA A 239 -2.29 -5.29 7.31
N ASP A 240 -2.56 -4.33 8.18
CA ASP A 240 -1.77 -3.12 8.34
C ASP A 240 -0.69 -3.39 9.40
N PRO A 241 0.59 -3.38 9.06
CA PRO A 241 1.67 -3.74 9.98
C PRO A 241 1.76 -2.84 11.22
N VAL A 242 1.30 -1.58 11.16
CA VAL A 242 1.26 -0.68 12.33
C VAL A 242 0.35 -1.24 13.42
N ASN A 243 -0.76 -1.86 13.04
CA ASN A 243 -1.73 -2.42 13.99
C ASN A 243 -1.16 -3.64 14.71
N LEU A 244 -0.20 -4.34 14.11
CA LEU A 244 0.46 -5.52 14.66
C LEU A 244 1.42 -5.19 15.83
N GLY A 245 1.70 -3.92 16.09
CA GLY A 245 2.34 -3.49 17.31
C GLY A 245 1.50 -3.74 18.57
N LEU A 246 0.18 -3.97 18.42
CA LEU A 246 -0.76 -4.23 19.52
C LEU A 246 -1.59 -5.51 19.33
N LEU A 247 -1.98 -5.82 18.09
CA LEU A 247 -2.79 -6.99 17.79
C LEU A 247 -1.94 -8.27 17.68
N THR A 248 -2.56 -9.41 17.99
CA THR A 248 -1.91 -10.72 17.78
C THR A 248 -1.53 -10.89 16.31
N PRO A 249 -0.26 -11.24 16.01
CA PRO A 249 0.18 -11.46 14.63
C PRO A 249 -0.65 -12.52 13.90
N PRO A 250 -1.03 -12.31 12.64
CA PRO A 250 -1.86 -13.26 11.90
C PRO A 250 -1.23 -14.65 11.75
N GLY A 251 0.11 -14.74 11.69
CA GLY A 251 0.81 -16.04 11.67
C GLY A 251 0.50 -16.89 12.90
N ALA A 252 0.42 -16.28 14.08
CA ALA A 252 0.04 -16.97 15.33
C ALA A 252 -1.46 -17.35 15.36
N LEU A 253 -2.28 -16.75 14.50
CA LEU A 253 -3.70 -17.06 14.34
C LEU A 253 -4.01 -18.07 13.23
N GLY A 254 -2.96 -18.61 12.58
CA GLY A 254 -3.08 -19.65 11.58
C GLY A 254 -3.02 -19.18 10.13
N ALA A 255 -2.62 -17.95 9.84
CA ALA A 255 -2.39 -17.49 8.48
C ALA A 255 -1.26 -18.29 7.79
N ASP A 256 -1.44 -18.59 6.50
CA ASP A 256 -0.40 -19.17 5.65
C ASP A 256 0.38 -18.10 4.89
N LEU A 257 -0.30 -17.01 4.56
CA LEU A 257 0.24 -15.81 3.93
C LEU A 257 -0.30 -14.57 4.67
N VAL A 258 0.59 -13.61 4.93
CA VAL A 258 0.20 -12.29 5.44
C VAL A 258 0.69 -11.24 4.45
N VAL A 259 -0.24 -10.44 3.96
CA VAL A 259 0.01 -9.41 2.95
C VAL A 259 -0.65 -8.10 3.38
N GLY A 260 -0.26 -6.99 2.80
CA GLY A 260 -0.92 -5.73 3.14
C GLY A 260 -0.16 -4.49 2.72
N GLU A 261 -0.62 -3.36 3.23
CA GLU A 261 -0.05 -2.05 2.93
C GLU A 261 0.77 -1.53 4.10
N GLY A 262 2.05 -1.30 3.84
CA GLY A 262 3.02 -0.82 4.83
C GLY A 262 3.21 0.71 4.84
N GLN A 263 2.37 1.48 4.14
CA GLN A 263 2.49 2.94 4.06
C GLN A 263 2.59 3.60 5.44
N GLY A 264 1.85 3.12 6.44
CA GLY A 264 1.88 3.64 7.82
C GLY A 264 3.23 3.51 8.54
N LEU A 265 4.16 2.70 8.03
CA LEU A 265 5.51 2.53 8.56
C LEU A 265 6.47 3.63 8.05
N GLY A 266 6.07 4.90 8.15
CA GLY A 266 6.94 6.03 7.86
C GLY A 266 6.97 6.50 6.40
N VAL A 267 6.08 6.00 5.54
CA VAL A 267 5.90 6.50 4.18
C VAL A 267 4.80 7.56 4.19
N PRO A 268 5.03 8.77 3.65
CA PRO A 268 3.99 9.79 3.59
C PRO A 268 2.87 9.39 2.63
N MET A 269 1.64 9.84 2.88
CA MET A 269 0.49 9.54 2.01
C MET A 269 0.62 10.10 0.59
N SER A 270 1.28 11.25 0.42
CA SER A 270 1.72 11.88 -0.85
C SER A 270 0.67 11.84 -1.97
N PHE A 271 -0.61 12.03 -1.63
CA PHE A 271 -1.74 12.04 -2.58
C PHE A 271 -1.88 10.75 -3.43
N GLY A 272 -1.48 9.59 -2.90
CA GLY A 272 -1.69 8.31 -3.54
C GLY A 272 -0.43 7.52 -3.89
N GLY A 273 0.66 7.78 -3.22
CA GLY A 273 1.89 6.98 -3.36
C GLY A 273 3.17 7.81 -3.28
N PRO A 274 4.31 7.14 -3.17
CA PRO A 274 4.48 5.69 -3.28
C PRO A 274 3.88 4.92 -2.10
N ASN A 275 3.56 3.64 -2.34
CA ASN A 275 3.05 2.69 -1.36
C ASN A 275 4.12 1.63 -1.03
N LEU A 276 3.79 0.70 -0.10
CA LEU A 276 4.70 -0.36 0.33
C LEU A 276 3.94 -1.68 0.51
N GLY A 277 3.97 -2.55 -0.50
CA GLY A 277 3.37 -3.87 -0.39
C GLY A 277 4.18 -4.79 0.52
N VAL A 278 3.54 -5.29 1.58
CA VAL A 278 4.11 -6.30 2.47
C VAL A 278 3.67 -7.67 2.01
N PHE A 279 4.60 -8.63 2.00
CA PHE A 279 4.31 -10.02 1.66
C PHE A 279 5.16 -10.96 2.51
N ALA A 280 4.51 -11.71 3.38
CA ALA A 280 5.13 -12.68 4.27
C ALA A 280 4.43 -14.03 4.18
N ALA A 281 5.16 -15.13 4.40
CA ALA A 281 4.69 -16.48 4.19
C ALA A 281 5.32 -17.48 5.17
N LYS A 282 4.71 -18.66 5.30
CA LYS A 282 5.34 -19.83 5.92
C LYS A 282 6.54 -20.30 5.12
N GLN A 283 7.54 -20.87 5.79
CA GLN A 283 8.81 -21.35 5.20
C GLN A 283 8.61 -22.31 4.04
N GLU A 284 7.64 -23.20 4.10
CA GLU A 284 7.34 -24.19 3.08
C GLU A 284 6.91 -23.56 1.74
N LEU A 285 6.41 -22.35 1.77
CA LEU A 285 5.92 -21.59 0.62
C LEU A 285 7.00 -20.72 -0.04
N VAL A 286 8.19 -20.57 0.55
CA VAL A 286 9.24 -19.63 0.12
C VAL A 286 9.62 -19.76 -1.35
N ARG A 287 9.65 -20.98 -1.89
CA ARG A 287 9.99 -21.23 -3.30
C ARG A 287 8.93 -20.79 -4.31
N ARG A 288 7.76 -20.40 -3.84
CA ARG A 288 6.63 -19.91 -4.65
C ARG A 288 6.33 -18.43 -4.43
N MET A 289 7.00 -17.79 -3.48
CA MET A 289 6.80 -16.36 -3.18
C MET A 289 7.13 -15.49 -4.40
N PRO A 290 6.33 -14.44 -4.67
CA PRO A 290 6.67 -13.41 -5.65
C PRO A 290 7.79 -12.50 -5.13
N GLY A 291 8.40 -11.74 -6.04
CA GLY A 291 9.38 -10.71 -5.70
C GLY A 291 10.73 -11.25 -5.27
N ARG A 292 11.63 -10.35 -4.91
CA ARG A 292 13.01 -10.65 -4.54
C ARG A 292 13.13 -11.10 -3.10
N LEU A 293 14.15 -11.92 -2.86
CA LEU A 293 14.57 -12.36 -1.54
C LEU A 293 16.06 -12.13 -1.37
N VAL A 294 16.44 -11.58 -0.23
CA VAL A 294 17.84 -11.45 0.20
C VAL A 294 18.12 -12.51 1.26
N GLY A 295 19.19 -13.25 1.07
CA GLY A 295 19.69 -14.24 2.03
C GLY A 295 21.00 -13.80 2.65
N ALA A 296 21.27 -14.25 3.88
CA ALA A 296 22.57 -14.13 4.51
C ALA A 296 23.49 -15.27 4.04
N THR A 297 24.76 -14.96 3.83
CA THR A 297 25.81 -15.90 3.42
C THR A 297 27.12 -15.55 4.10
N VAL A 298 28.18 -16.26 3.78
CA VAL A 298 29.58 -15.93 4.17
C VAL A 298 30.42 -15.82 2.92
N ASP A 299 31.44 -14.95 2.97
CA ASP A 299 32.48 -14.86 1.93
C ASP A 299 33.55 -15.94 2.09
N LEU A 300 34.59 -15.89 1.24
CA LEU A 300 35.69 -16.85 1.28
C LEU A 300 36.51 -16.78 2.58
N ASP A 301 36.51 -15.63 3.25
CA ASP A 301 37.18 -15.41 4.54
C ASP A 301 36.25 -15.76 5.73
N GLY A 302 35.06 -16.28 5.49
CA GLY A 302 34.06 -16.59 6.53
C GLY A 302 33.32 -15.37 7.09
N LYS A 303 33.47 -14.19 6.49
CA LYS A 303 32.73 -12.98 6.92
C LYS A 303 31.30 -13.00 6.41
N ARG A 304 30.39 -12.56 7.26
CA ARG A 304 28.97 -12.46 6.92
C ARG A 304 28.74 -11.48 5.77
N GLY A 305 28.02 -11.94 4.75
CA GLY A 305 27.58 -11.14 3.61
C GLY A 305 26.11 -11.41 3.27
N PHE A 306 25.58 -10.68 2.29
CA PHE A 306 24.21 -10.78 1.82
C PHE A 306 24.17 -10.90 0.30
N VAL A 307 23.21 -11.68 -0.22
CA VAL A 307 23.03 -11.91 -1.66
C VAL A 307 21.56 -11.97 -2.01
N LEU A 308 21.22 -11.65 -3.26
CA LEU A 308 19.92 -12.04 -3.82
C LEU A 308 19.87 -13.57 -3.93
N THR A 309 18.81 -14.17 -3.41
CA THR A 309 18.66 -15.62 -3.40
C THR A 309 17.39 -16.07 -4.15
N LEU A 310 17.33 -17.37 -4.52
CA LEU A 310 16.19 -17.97 -5.23
C LEU A 310 15.80 -17.22 -6.52
N GLN A 311 16.71 -16.56 -7.20
CA GLN A 311 16.47 -15.75 -8.41
C GLN A 311 15.89 -16.56 -9.57
N THR A 312 16.07 -17.89 -9.57
CA THR A 312 15.51 -18.79 -10.59
C THR A 312 13.97 -18.78 -10.65
N ARG A 313 13.28 -18.19 -9.65
CA ARG A 313 11.83 -17.99 -9.65
C ARG A 313 11.41 -16.80 -10.52
N GLU A 314 12.31 -15.85 -10.75
CA GLU A 314 12.01 -14.55 -11.36
C GLU A 314 11.79 -14.66 -12.86
N GLN A 315 10.99 -13.74 -13.42
CA GLN A 315 10.57 -13.73 -14.82
C GLN A 315 11.73 -13.64 -15.81
N HIS A 316 12.79 -12.90 -15.50
CA HIS A 316 13.96 -12.76 -16.39
C HIS A 316 14.73 -14.08 -16.60
N ILE A 317 14.54 -15.06 -15.71
CA ILE A 317 15.12 -16.42 -15.83
C ILE A 317 14.06 -17.41 -16.33
N ARG A 318 12.91 -17.49 -15.66
CA ARG A 318 11.86 -18.48 -15.97
C ARG A 318 10.90 -18.09 -17.08
N ARG A 319 10.91 -16.81 -17.49
CA ARG A 319 10.06 -16.28 -18.56
C ARG A 319 8.57 -16.55 -18.25
N GLU A 320 7.85 -17.18 -19.19
CA GLU A 320 6.42 -17.55 -19.06
C GLU A 320 6.11 -18.55 -17.95
N LYS A 321 7.11 -19.25 -17.45
CA LYS A 321 6.97 -20.22 -16.34
C LYS A 321 7.23 -19.62 -14.96
N ALA A 322 7.49 -18.30 -14.88
CA ALA A 322 7.67 -17.63 -13.59
C ALA A 322 6.35 -17.63 -12.79
N THR A 323 6.46 -17.68 -11.48
CA THR A 323 5.30 -17.60 -10.58
C THR A 323 4.61 -16.25 -10.65
N SER A 324 5.36 -15.18 -10.92
CA SER A 324 4.92 -13.78 -10.94
C SER A 324 5.68 -12.98 -11.99
N ASN A 325 5.10 -11.88 -12.44
CA ASN A 325 5.76 -10.89 -13.31
C ASN A 325 6.38 -9.73 -12.52
N ILE A 326 6.41 -9.79 -11.20
CA ILE A 326 7.09 -8.82 -10.34
C ILE A 326 8.58 -8.81 -10.68
N CYS A 327 9.10 -7.66 -11.10
CA CYS A 327 10.49 -7.50 -11.52
C CYS A 327 11.36 -6.91 -10.41
N THR A 328 10.85 -5.94 -9.68
CA THR A 328 11.60 -5.23 -8.62
C THR A 328 10.71 -4.99 -7.40
N ASN A 329 11.27 -4.34 -6.41
CA ASN A 329 10.60 -3.95 -5.18
C ASN A 329 10.68 -2.42 -4.98
N VAL A 330 10.01 -1.89 -3.97
CA VAL A 330 10.04 -0.47 -3.59
C VAL A 330 11.08 -0.24 -2.48
N ALA A 331 12.36 -0.43 -2.83
CA ALA A 331 13.46 -0.52 -1.86
C ALA A 331 13.56 0.69 -0.93
N LEU A 332 13.33 1.91 -1.43
CA LEU A 332 13.40 3.13 -0.63
C LEU A 332 12.26 3.20 0.40
N CYS A 333 11.05 2.77 0.03
CA CYS A 333 9.91 2.68 0.96
C CYS A 333 10.13 1.57 2.00
N ALA A 334 10.71 0.43 1.59
CA ALA A 334 11.10 -0.63 2.51
C ALA A 334 12.17 -0.14 3.52
N LEU A 335 13.12 0.68 3.07
CA LEU A 335 14.09 1.31 3.96
C LEU A 335 13.42 2.30 4.94
N MET A 336 12.45 3.12 4.48
CA MET A 336 11.65 3.97 5.37
C MET A 336 11.01 3.15 6.49
N ALA A 337 10.37 2.03 6.14
CA ALA A 337 9.76 1.12 7.11
C ALA A 337 10.79 0.52 8.07
N THR A 338 11.96 0.11 7.58
CA THR A 338 13.05 -0.40 8.41
C THR A 338 13.52 0.64 9.43
N ILE A 339 13.72 1.88 8.98
CA ILE A 339 14.11 2.99 9.86
C ILE A 339 13.00 3.29 10.88
N TYR A 340 11.73 3.34 10.42
CA TYR A 340 10.57 3.57 11.27
C TYR A 340 10.51 2.56 12.41
N VAL A 341 10.50 1.27 12.08
CA VAL A 341 10.44 0.18 13.07
C VAL A 341 11.64 0.23 14.02
N SER A 342 12.85 0.53 13.51
CA SER A 342 14.05 0.66 14.33
C SER A 342 14.00 1.84 15.30
N VAL A 343 13.48 2.99 14.85
CA VAL A 343 13.37 4.21 15.69
C VAL A 343 12.26 4.06 16.71
N MET A 344 11.10 3.53 16.33
CA MET A 344 9.96 3.33 17.21
C MET A 344 10.22 2.21 18.21
N GLY A 345 10.87 1.14 17.78
CA GLY A 345 11.08 -0.06 18.59
C GLY A 345 9.75 -0.70 19.00
N LYS A 346 9.85 -1.74 19.80
CA LYS A 346 8.71 -2.51 20.30
C LYS A 346 7.69 -1.62 21.05
N GLU A 347 8.18 -0.81 21.96
CA GLU A 347 7.32 0.03 22.83
C GLU A 347 6.69 1.18 22.03
N GLY A 348 7.41 1.76 21.07
CA GLY A 348 6.87 2.82 20.21
C GLY A 348 5.74 2.33 19.33
N LEU A 349 5.90 1.18 18.64
CA LEU A 349 4.85 0.57 17.83
C LEU A 349 3.60 0.24 18.67
N ARG A 350 3.80 -0.36 19.84
CA ARG A 350 2.71 -0.63 20.77
C ARG A 350 1.99 0.66 21.16
N LYS A 351 2.73 1.73 21.48
CA LYS A 351 2.16 3.02 21.87
C LYS A 351 1.36 3.69 20.76
N VAL A 352 1.81 3.58 19.51
CA VAL A 352 1.05 4.05 18.32
C VAL A 352 -0.30 3.31 18.24
N GLY A 353 -0.30 1.99 18.40
CA GLY A 353 -1.53 1.18 18.42
C GLY A 353 -2.48 1.58 19.56
N GLU A 354 -1.98 1.67 20.79
CA GLU A 354 -2.75 2.07 21.98
C GLU A 354 -3.39 3.45 21.80
N LEU A 355 -2.60 4.44 21.38
CA LEU A 355 -3.09 5.81 21.20
C LEU A 355 -4.13 5.90 20.06
N SER A 356 -3.87 5.24 18.93
CA SER A 356 -4.80 5.22 17.80
C SER A 356 -6.15 4.61 18.21
N THR A 357 -6.12 3.46 18.88
CA THR A 357 -7.34 2.79 19.34
C THR A 357 -8.10 3.66 20.36
N ALA A 358 -7.42 4.17 21.39
CA ALA A 358 -8.06 4.98 22.43
C ALA A 358 -8.72 6.25 21.85
N LYS A 359 -8.04 6.93 20.92
CA LYS A 359 -8.56 8.14 20.26
C LYS A 359 -9.69 7.82 19.29
N ALA A 360 -9.63 6.70 18.58
CA ALA A 360 -10.71 6.26 17.69
C ALA A 360 -11.99 5.94 18.47
N HIS A 361 -11.88 5.26 19.59
CA HIS A 361 -13.04 4.99 20.45
C HIS A 361 -13.60 6.28 21.07
N TYR A 362 -12.75 7.19 21.53
CA TYR A 362 -13.19 8.52 21.98
C TYR A 362 -13.95 9.28 20.88
N ALA A 363 -13.43 9.29 19.65
CA ALA A 363 -14.10 9.93 18.52
C ALA A 363 -15.45 9.28 18.19
N ALA A 364 -15.51 7.95 18.15
CA ALA A 364 -16.74 7.21 17.91
C ALA A 364 -17.83 7.52 18.95
N GLU A 365 -17.46 7.58 20.24
CA GLU A 365 -18.37 7.96 21.33
C GLU A 365 -18.84 9.42 21.20
N ALA A 366 -17.95 10.34 20.84
CA ALA A 366 -18.28 11.74 20.63
C ALA A 366 -19.25 11.92 19.46
N PHE A 367 -19.00 11.24 18.35
CA PHE A 367 -19.85 11.34 17.14
C PHE A 367 -21.23 10.66 17.33
N ALA A 368 -21.30 9.56 18.07
CA ALA A 368 -22.55 8.86 18.36
C ALA A 368 -23.51 9.69 19.23
N LYS A 369 -23.04 10.75 19.89
CA LYS A 369 -23.90 11.69 20.64
C LYS A 369 -24.62 12.71 19.73
N ILE A 370 -24.22 12.81 18.45
CA ILE A 370 -24.81 13.74 17.50
C ILE A 370 -26.13 13.16 17.00
N PRO A 371 -27.26 13.89 17.08
CA PRO A 371 -28.54 13.39 16.61
C PRO A 371 -28.52 12.91 15.16
N GLY A 372 -28.98 11.67 14.93
CA GLY A 372 -29.03 11.04 13.62
C GLY A 372 -27.70 10.44 13.13
N VAL A 373 -26.60 10.56 13.88
CA VAL A 373 -25.33 9.89 13.61
C VAL A 373 -25.22 8.62 14.46
N ALA A 374 -24.83 7.51 13.83
CA ALA A 374 -24.67 6.24 14.52
C ALA A 374 -23.47 5.46 13.98
N LEU A 375 -22.88 4.59 14.80
CA LEU A 375 -21.93 3.57 14.30
C LEU A 375 -22.67 2.61 13.37
N THR A 376 -22.12 2.38 12.18
CA THR A 376 -22.71 1.47 11.20
C THR A 376 -22.67 0.02 11.65
N PHE A 377 -21.59 -0.36 12.35
CA PHE A 377 -21.35 -1.71 12.86
C PHE A 377 -21.13 -1.69 14.37
N LYS A 378 -21.50 -2.79 15.03
CA LYS A 378 -21.36 -2.97 16.48
C LYS A 378 -20.16 -3.82 16.87
N ALA A 379 -19.52 -4.48 15.90
CA ALA A 379 -18.33 -5.29 16.14
C ALA A 379 -17.19 -4.44 16.73
N PRO A 380 -16.32 -5.01 17.58
CA PRO A 380 -15.13 -4.32 18.06
C PRO A 380 -14.26 -3.84 16.90
N PHE A 381 -13.72 -2.63 17.01
CA PHE A 381 -12.90 -2.02 15.97
C PHE A 381 -11.59 -1.48 16.54
N PHE A 382 -10.60 -1.23 15.67
CA PHE A 382 -9.28 -0.77 16.06
C PHE A 382 -9.14 0.77 15.99
N LYS A 383 -8.69 1.30 14.85
CA LYS A 383 -8.45 2.75 14.65
C LYS A 383 -9.37 3.40 13.61
N GLU A 384 -10.22 2.60 12.99
CA GLU A 384 -11.10 3.01 11.91
C GLU A 384 -12.50 2.47 12.16
N PHE A 385 -13.53 3.24 11.80
CA PHE A 385 -14.93 2.86 11.99
C PHE A 385 -15.82 3.56 10.97
N ALA A 386 -16.97 2.96 10.65
CA ALA A 386 -17.96 3.53 9.76
C ALA A 386 -19.09 4.19 10.55
N LEU A 387 -19.47 5.40 10.12
CA LEU A 387 -20.63 6.16 10.62
C LEU A 387 -21.74 6.15 9.60
N THR A 388 -22.97 5.90 10.03
CA THR A 388 -24.19 6.18 9.26
C THR A 388 -24.62 7.61 9.56
N LEU A 389 -24.81 8.42 8.51
CA LEU A 389 -25.15 9.83 8.61
C LEU A 389 -26.59 10.10 8.12
N PRO A 390 -27.32 11.09 8.68
CA PRO A 390 -28.65 11.46 8.22
C PRO A 390 -28.64 12.28 6.93
N LYS A 391 -27.47 12.77 6.50
CA LYS A 391 -27.23 13.50 5.25
C LYS A 391 -26.16 12.82 4.41
N SER A 392 -26.14 13.12 3.09
CA SER A 392 -25.14 12.57 2.16
C SER A 392 -23.71 12.79 2.67
N PRO A 393 -22.92 11.71 2.86
CA PRO A 393 -21.53 11.81 3.32
C PRO A 393 -20.67 12.71 2.43
N GLU A 394 -20.91 12.73 1.11
CA GLU A 394 -20.17 13.58 0.16
C GLU A 394 -20.45 15.07 0.42
N ARG A 395 -21.68 15.44 0.79
CA ARG A 395 -22.02 16.82 1.15
C ARG A 395 -21.39 17.21 2.48
N VAL A 396 -21.39 16.31 3.44
CA VAL A 396 -20.77 16.51 4.76
C VAL A 396 -19.25 16.70 4.59
N VAL A 397 -18.55 15.82 3.89
CA VAL A 397 -17.11 15.96 3.60
C VAL A 397 -16.82 17.30 2.91
N LYS A 398 -17.59 17.66 1.88
CA LYS A 398 -17.42 18.95 1.17
C LYS A 398 -17.64 20.16 2.08
N ARG A 399 -18.49 20.04 3.11
CA ARG A 399 -18.70 21.11 4.09
C ARG A 399 -17.52 21.20 5.06
N LEU A 400 -17.05 20.08 5.61
CA LEU A 400 -15.99 20.04 6.61
C LEU A 400 -14.61 20.45 6.07
N ILE A 401 -14.34 20.29 4.78
CA ILE A 401 -13.12 20.83 4.17
C ILE A 401 -12.97 22.35 4.40
N LYS A 402 -14.10 23.10 4.47
CA LYS A 402 -14.07 24.54 4.78
C LYS A 402 -13.60 24.84 6.21
N ASP A 403 -13.79 23.88 7.10
CA ASP A 403 -13.38 23.96 8.49
C ASP A 403 -11.99 23.29 8.71
N LYS A 404 -11.24 23.05 7.62
CA LYS A 404 -9.94 22.40 7.57
C LYS A 404 -9.95 20.97 8.14
N ILE A 405 -11.00 20.22 7.91
CA ILE A 405 -11.15 18.83 8.32
C ILE A 405 -11.29 17.93 7.10
N LEU A 406 -10.36 16.98 6.93
CA LEU A 406 -10.48 15.85 6.00
C LEU A 406 -11.24 14.73 6.71
N ALA A 407 -12.54 14.75 6.60
CA ALA A 407 -13.45 14.05 7.50
C ALA A 407 -13.48 12.53 7.38
N GLY A 408 -13.04 11.96 6.26
CA GLY A 408 -13.09 10.52 6.02
C GLY A 408 -13.49 10.19 4.58
N VAL A 409 -13.78 8.92 4.32
CA VAL A 409 -14.08 8.39 2.97
C VAL A 409 -15.58 8.07 2.85
N PRO A 410 -16.32 8.75 1.96
CA PRO A 410 -17.71 8.37 1.64
C PRO A 410 -17.75 6.98 0.99
N LEU A 411 -18.41 6.02 1.63
CA LEU A 411 -18.39 4.62 1.19
C LEU A 411 -19.21 4.33 -0.06
N LYS A 412 -20.16 5.17 -0.41
CA LYS A 412 -21.02 5.03 -1.60
C LYS A 412 -20.25 4.86 -2.91
N THR A 413 -19.09 5.49 -3.05
CA THR A 413 -18.25 5.40 -4.25
C THR A 413 -17.56 4.04 -4.39
N LEU A 414 -17.42 3.31 -3.29
CA LEU A 414 -16.77 2.01 -3.21
C LEU A 414 -17.79 0.86 -3.17
N ASP A 415 -18.87 1.03 -2.43
CA ASP A 415 -20.00 0.10 -2.36
C ASP A 415 -21.30 0.85 -2.11
N ARG A 416 -22.25 0.75 -3.06
CA ARG A 416 -23.55 1.43 -2.99
C ARG A 416 -24.44 0.97 -1.83
N THR A 417 -24.17 -0.19 -1.24
CA THR A 417 -24.86 -0.69 -0.04
C THR A 417 -24.67 0.27 1.13
N TYR A 418 -23.53 0.95 1.21
CA TYR A 418 -23.15 1.88 2.26
C TYR A 418 -23.27 3.35 1.83
N LYS A 419 -24.34 3.69 1.09
CA LYS A 419 -24.54 5.02 0.47
C LYS A 419 -24.58 6.18 1.48
N ASP A 420 -25.03 5.92 2.71
CA ASP A 420 -25.17 6.92 3.78
C ASP A 420 -24.03 6.79 4.81
N CYS A 421 -22.96 6.05 4.48
CA CYS A 421 -21.87 5.76 5.41
C CYS A 421 -20.61 6.55 5.07
N LEU A 422 -19.93 7.01 6.13
CA LEU A 422 -18.64 7.68 6.13
C LEU A 422 -17.65 6.83 6.92
N LEU A 423 -16.55 6.42 6.29
CA LEU A 423 -15.43 5.72 6.96
C LEU A 423 -14.49 6.76 7.56
N VAL A 424 -14.22 6.65 8.85
CA VAL A 424 -13.40 7.60 9.62
C VAL A 424 -12.24 6.85 10.27
N ALA A 425 -11.02 7.34 10.06
CA ALA A 425 -9.82 6.81 10.70
C ALA A 425 -9.23 7.82 11.69
N VAL A 426 -8.77 7.33 12.83
CA VAL A 426 -8.13 8.15 13.86
C VAL A 426 -6.80 7.54 14.27
N THR A 427 -5.72 8.24 13.98
CA THR A 427 -4.36 7.82 14.32
C THR A 427 -3.88 8.50 15.61
N GLU A 428 -2.72 8.08 16.12
CA GLU A 428 -2.06 8.69 17.26
C GLU A 428 -1.77 10.19 17.07
N LYS A 429 -1.72 10.65 15.82
CA LYS A 429 -1.44 12.04 15.45
C LYS A 429 -2.57 13.00 15.81
N ARG A 430 -3.82 12.52 15.86
CA ARG A 430 -4.96 13.38 16.22
C ARG A 430 -4.96 13.76 17.70
N THR A 431 -5.20 15.05 17.94
CA THR A 431 -5.37 15.56 19.29
C THR A 431 -6.83 15.43 19.75
N ARG A 432 -7.08 15.61 21.04
CA ARG A 432 -8.44 15.71 21.55
C ARG A 432 -9.19 16.89 20.93
N ASP A 433 -8.52 18.03 20.82
CA ASP A 433 -9.09 19.25 20.23
C ASP A 433 -9.48 19.04 18.76
N ASP A 434 -8.66 18.30 17.98
CA ASP A 434 -9.03 17.92 16.60
C ASP A 434 -10.33 17.11 16.56
N ILE A 435 -10.49 16.14 17.47
CA ILE A 435 -11.67 15.28 17.53
C ILE A 435 -12.90 16.07 17.97
N ASP A 436 -12.76 16.90 19.00
CA ASP A 436 -13.85 17.73 19.51
C ASP A 436 -14.30 18.78 18.49
N ALA A 437 -13.35 19.41 17.78
CA ALA A 437 -13.63 20.32 16.66
C ALA A 437 -14.36 19.59 15.50
N TYR A 438 -13.95 18.36 15.17
CA TYR A 438 -14.64 17.56 14.17
C TYR A 438 -16.07 17.22 14.63
N ALA A 439 -16.28 16.82 15.89
CA ALA A 439 -17.61 16.53 16.42
C ALA A 439 -18.55 17.74 16.30
N ALA A 440 -18.07 18.93 16.68
CA ALA A 440 -18.83 20.17 16.56
C ALA A 440 -19.17 20.52 15.09
N ALA A 441 -18.18 20.43 14.19
CA ALA A 441 -18.37 20.69 12.76
C ALA A 441 -19.32 19.67 12.10
N LEU A 442 -19.21 18.38 12.48
CA LEU A 442 -20.10 17.31 12.01
C LEU A 442 -21.54 17.57 12.44
N ALA A 443 -21.77 17.91 13.72
CA ALA A 443 -23.10 18.26 14.24
C ALA A 443 -23.73 19.41 13.43
N ALA A 444 -22.97 20.48 13.16
CA ALA A 444 -23.42 21.60 12.35
C ALA A 444 -23.65 21.23 10.86
N ALA A 445 -22.96 20.23 10.33
CA ALA A 445 -23.11 19.79 8.94
C ALA A 445 -24.32 18.88 8.74
N VAL A 446 -24.72 18.11 9.77
CA VAL A 446 -25.86 17.17 9.70
C VAL A 446 -27.17 17.76 10.24
N ALA A 447 -27.12 18.82 11.04
CA ALA A 447 -28.28 19.62 11.41
C ALA A 447 -28.86 20.31 10.18
#